data_ce25ce7195ec0e91c3d1785384373a39
#
_entry.id   ce25ce7195ec0e91c3d1785384373a39
#
_cell.length_a   1.000
_cell.length_b   1.000
_cell.length_c   1.000
_cell.angle_alpha   90.00
_cell.angle_beta   90.00
_cell.angle_gamma   90.00
#
_symmetry.space_group_name_H-M   'P 1'
#
loop_
_entity.id
_entity.type
_entity.pdbx_description
1 polymer ?
#
loop_
_entity_poly.entity_id
_entity_poly.type
_entity_poly.pdbx_seq_one_letter_code
_entity_poly.pdbx_strand_id
1 'polypeptide(L)'
;MQKDIFSKTAPVHYAWVILAVGTLVVFCALGLARFGYTMVLPAMQAGLGLSNTQAGGLATANLIGYLALSVIGGALAARYGPRIVITAGLTVAAAGMLLTGLSDSFADAAAWRAITGMGSGASNVPAIGLLAAWFVQRRRGLAAGIGVTGSSFALIVLGLLVPHVLDGYGWNGWRMCWFIFAGITLGTAVFSFTILRNCPSDLGLLPLGAPKGSSTATVVARELNWSSVYRSGVVWHLGLIYVAFGFSYIIYMTFFTKYLITEGGYTQGAAGRLFMIMGWFSLLCGLVWGSVSDRLGRKTALVAVYIIQAFAFSLFALWPSSPGCVLSAVLFGFSAWSIPAIMAATCGDLLGPRLAPAGLGFITLFFGIGQAAGPGVAGIIADASQTLSPALLLASGVALLGAVGSLFLRSDLRQQSVHAD
;
A
#
# COMPACT_ATOMS: atom_id res chain seq x y z
N MET A 1 -46.78 27.01 -23.06
CA MET A 1 -45.59 26.77 -23.87
C MET A 1 -44.49 27.65 -23.31
N GLN A 2 -43.78 27.14 -22.30
CA GLN A 2 -42.66 27.82 -21.65
C GLN A 2 -41.54 26.82 -21.57
N LYS A 3 -40.52 27.04 -22.43
CA LYS A 3 -39.32 26.22 -22.55
C LYS A 3 -38.49 26.43 -21.28
N ASP A 4 -38.34 25.39 -20.47
CA ASP A 4 -37.32 25.31 -19.44
C ASP A 4 -35.94 25.23 -20.08
N ILE A 5 -35.34 26.42 -20.26
CA ILE A 5 -33.90 26.59 -20.67
C ILE A 5 -33.10 26.72 -19.38
N PHE A 6 -32.87 25.62 -18.69
CA PHE A 6 -31.73 25.44 -17.80
C PHE A 6 -31.42 23.93 -17.72
N SER A 7 -30.59 23.45 -18.60
CA SER A 7 -29.95 22.16 -18.39
C SER A 7 -29.03 22.31 -17.17
N LYS A 8 -29.58 22.04 -15.97
CA LYS A 8 -28.76 21.83 -14.78
C LYS A 8 -27.83 20.67 -15.07
N THR A 9 -26.54 20.95 -15.25
CA THR A 9 -25.50 19.95 -15.15
C THR A 9 -25.78 19.14 -13.89
N ALA A 10 -26.05 17.83 -14.04
CA ALA A 10 -26.36 16.98 -12.90
C ALA A 10 -25.24 17.12 -11.87
N PRO A 11 -25.51 17.42 -10.61
CA PRO A 11 -24.48 17.62 -9.60
C PRO A 11 -23.63 16.34 -9.53
N VAL A 12 -22.32 16.52 -9.48
CA VAL A 12 -21.35 15.41 -9.35
C VAL A 12 -21.75 14.56 -8.14
N HIS A 13 -21.94 13.25 -8.35
CA HIS A 13 -22.37 12.35 -7.29
C HIS A 13 -21.33 12.33 -6.15
N TYR A 14 -21.79 12.46 -4.90
CA TYR A 14 -20.88 12.60 -3.74
C TYR A 14 -19.90 11.44 -3.55
N ALA A 15 -20.17 10.28 -4.12
CA ALA A 15 -19.23 9.15 -4.18
C ALA A 15 -17.85 9.52 -4.76
N TRP A 16 -17.81 10.46 -5.72
CA TRP A 16 -16.54 10.95 -6.27
C TRP A 16 -15.75 11.79 -5.27
N VAL A 17 -16.45 12.57 -4.44
CA VAL A 17 -15.81 13.32 -3.33
C VAL A 17 -15.25 12.36 -2.30
N ILE A 18 -16.01 11.32 -1.92
CA ILE A 18 -15.53 10.27 -1.02
C ILE A 18 -14.31 9.54 -1.62
N LEU A 19 -14.32 9.27 -2.92
CA LEU A 19 -13.19 8.64 -3.61
C LEU A 19 -11.94 9.53 -3.58
N ALA A 20 -12.07 10.80 -3.90
CA ALA A 20 -10.95 11.75 -3.86
C ALA A 20 -10.35 11.86 -2.44
N VAL A 21 -11.20 12.01 -1.41
CA VAL A 21 -10.74 12.06 -0.01
C VAL A 21 -10.14 10.72 0.42
N GLY A 22 -10.74 9.59 0.04
CA GLY A 22 -10.19 8.26 0.30
C GLY A 22 -8.80 8.07 -0.33
N THR A 23 -8.59 8.54 -1.55
CA THR A 23 -7.28 8.55 -2.22
C THR A 23 -6.27 9.41 -1.45
N LEU A 24 -6.68 10.58 -0.93
CA LEU A 24 -5.84 11.43 -0.11
C LEU A 24 -5.49 10.77 1.24
N VAL A 25 -6.44 10.03 1.84
CA VAL A 25 -6.15 9.23 3.04
C VAL A 25 -5.06 8.18 2.76
N VAL A 26 -5.16 7.46 1.64
CA VAL A 26 -4.14 6.47 1.23
C VAL A 26 -2.80 7.13 0.94
N PHE A 27 -2.80 8.32 0.32
CA PHE A 27 -1.60 9.14 0.11
C PHE A 27 -0.89 9.43 1.45
N CYS A 28 -1.61 9.84 2.48
CA CYS A 28 -1.02 10.11 3.79
C CYS A 28 -0.63 8.81 4.52
N ALA A 29 -1.54 7.84 4.59
CA ALA A 29 -1.38 6.63 5.40
C ALA A 29 -0.30 5.68 4.85
N LEU A 30 -0.23 5.45 3.55
CA LEU A 30 0.81 4.62 2.94
C LEU A 30 1.96 5.47 2.39
N GLY A 31 1.65 6.56 1.72
CA GLY A 31 2.66 7.40 1.09
C GLY A 31 3.55 8.09 2.11
N LEU A 32 3.04 9.07 2.82
CA LEU A 32 3.85 9.86 3.75
C LEU A 32 4.32 9.02 4.95
N ALA A 33 3.42 8.25 5.57
CA ALA A 33 3.72 7.51 6.79
C ALA A 33 4.69 6.35 6.59
N ARG A 34 4.66 5.68 5.43
CA ARG A 34 5.49 4.52 5.13
C ARG A 34 6.59 4.85 4.12
N PHE A 35 6.22 5.26 2.90
CA PHE A 35 7.17 5.49 1.81
C PHE A 35 7.96 6.78 1.96
N GLY A 36 7.45 7.76 2.73
CA GLY A 36 8.23 8.93 3.12
C GLY A 36 9.55 8.57 3.81
N TYR A 37 9.55 7.50 4.60
CA TYR A 37 10.75 7.00 5.25
C TYR A 37 11.84 6.60 4.25
N THR A 38 11.50 5.97 3.14
CA THR A 38 12.46 5.58 2.08
C THR A 38 13.32 6.76 1.62
N MET A 39 12.68 7.90 1.39
CA MET A 39 13.37 9.10 0.91
C MET A 39 14.15 9.84 2.01
N VAL A 40 13.66 9.80 3.25
CA VAL A 40 14.26 10.48 4.42
C VAL A 40 15.36 9.62 5.06
N LEU A 41 15.35 8.30 4.85
CA LEU A 41 16.21 7.33 5.52
C LEU A 41 17.71 7.70 5.50
N PRO A 42 18.36 8.07 4.38
CA PRO A 42 19.79 8.37 4.39
C PRO A 42 20.15 9.51 5.33
N ALA A 43 19.38 10.61 5.27
CA ALA A 43 19.60 11.78 6.10
C ALA A 43 19.25 11.52 7.58
N MET A 44 18.16 10.80 7.86
CA MET A 44 17.78 10.43 9.23
C MET A 44 18.79 9.46 9.84
N GLN A 45 19.30 8.51 9.07
CA GLN A 45 20.32 7.56 9.51
C GLN A 45 21.62 8.29 9.88
N ALA A 46 22.09 9.23 9.06
CA ALA A 46 23.25 10.07 9.36
C ALA A 46 22.98 10.96 10.58
N GLY A 47 21.80 11.57 10.67
CA GLY A 47 21.42 12.48 11.75
C GLY A 47 21.31 11.84 13.14
N LEU A 48 20.93 10.58 13.21
CA LEU A 48 20.81 9.81 14.45
C LEU A 48 21.96 8.82 14.67
N GLY A 49 22.94 8.73 13.75
CA GLY A 49 24.06 7.78 13.85
C GLY A 49 23.63 6.31 13.84
N LEU A 50 22.60 5.94 13.05
CA LEU A 50 22.03 4.60 13.08
C LEU A 50 22.83 3.60 12.24
N SER A 51 22.92 2.34 12.69
CA SER A 51 23.35 1.22 11.85
C SER A 51 22.29 0.87 10.78
N ASN A 52 22.64 0.00 9.82
CA ASN A 52 21.66 -0.50 8.85
C ASN A 52 20.59 -1.37 9.50
N THR A 53 20.97 -2.16 10.50
CA THR A 53 20.03 -2.94 11.33
C THR A 53 19.00 -2.04 12.01
N GLN A 54 19.45 -0.94 12.62
CA GLN A 54 18.57 0.03 13.25
C GLN A 54 17.68 0.74 12.24
N ALA A 55 18.22 1.12 11.08
CA ALA A 55 17.44 1.71 9.99
C ALA A 55 16.35 0.76 9.46
N GLY A 56 16.68 -0.51 9.25
CA GLY A 56 15.69 -1.56 8.94
C GLY A 56 14.68 -1.75 10.08
N GLY A 57 15.14 -1.69 11.32
CA GLY A 57 14.31 -1.77 12.53
C GLY A 57 13.24 -0.68 12.62
N LEU A 58 13.55 0.55 12.23
CA LEU A 58 12.56 1.65 12.16
C LEU A 58 11.45 1.38 11.14
N ALA A 59 11.79 0.81 9.99
CA ALA A 59 10.79 0.38 9.00
C ALA A 59 9.95 -0.78 9.54
N THR A 60 10.58 -1.79 10.13
CA THR A 60 9.91 -2.93 10.79
C THR A 60 8.96 -2.47 11.90
N ALA A 61 9.36 -1.54 12.76
CA ALA A 61 8.51 -0.99 13.81
C ALA A 61 7.22 -0.36 13.25
N ASN A 62 7.34 0.43 12.16
CA ASN A 62 6.19 0.98 11.48
C ASN A 62 5.26 -0.10 10.91
N LEU A 63 5.82 -1.14 10.32
CA LEU A 63 5.06 -2.23 9.70
C LEU A 63 4.35 -3.11 10.74
N ILE A 64 4.99 -3.38 11.89
CA ILE A 64 4.35 -4.06 13.03
C ILE A 64 3.17 -3.23 13.55
N GLY A 65 3.38 -1.93 13.77
CA GLY A 65 2.31 -1.02 14.18
C GLY A 65 1.13 -1.02 13.19
N TYR A 66 1.43 -0.93 11.90
CA TYR A 66 0.44 -1.01 10.83
C TYR A 66 -0.37 -2.31 10.89
N LEU A 67 0.31 -3.45 11.00
CA LEU A 67 -0.34 -4.77 11.04
C LEU A 67 -1.25 -4.89 12.27
N ALA A 68 -0.78 -4.44 13.43
CA ALA A 68 -1.54 -4.50 14.69
C ALA A 68 -2.88 -3.77 14.58
N LEU A 69 -2.91 -2.53 14.07
CA LEU A 69 -4.15 -1.76 13.99
C LEU A 69 -4.87 -1.87 12.65
N SER A 70 -4.32 -2.50 11.62
CA SER A 70 -5.05 -2.77 10.38
C SER A 70 -6.24 -3.71 10.58
N VAL A 71 -6.08 -4.74 11.42
CA VAL A 71 -7.13 -5.70 11.76
C VAL A 71 -8.15 -5.06 12.70
N ILE A 72 -7.68 -4.43 13.78
CA ILE A 72 -8.53 -3.80 14.79
C ILE A 72 -9.28 -2.61 14.19
N GLY A 73 -8.64 -1.84 13.33
CA GLY A 73 -9.21 -0.66 12.67
C GLY A 73 -10.45 -0.98 11.83
N GLY A 74 -10.48 -2.14 11.16
CA GLY A 74 -11.67 -2.63 10.47
C GLY A 74 -12.84 -2.90 11.41
N ALA A 75 -12.58 -3.55 12.55
CA ALA A 75 -13.61 -3.82 13.58
C ALA A 75 -14.09 -2.52 14.24
N LEU A 76 -13.19 -1.58 14.54
CA LEU A 76 -13.55 -0.28 15.08
C LEU A 76 -14.41 0.53 14.08
N ALA A 77 -14.07 0.48 12.79
CA ALA A 77 -14.84 1.16 11.75
C ALA A 77 -16.25 0.58 11.59
N ALA A 78 -16.42 -0.73 11.77
CA ALA A 78 -17.75 -1.34 11.79
C ALA A 78 -18.58 -0.90 12.99
N ARG A 79 -17.96 -0.63 14.15
CA ARG A 79 -18.65 -0.23 15.37
C ARG A 79 -18.90 1.28 15.47
N TYR A 80 -17.91 2.10 15.16
CA TYR A 80 -17.93 3.56 15.36
C TYR A 80 -18.10 4.37 14.08
N GLY A 81 -18.11 3.68 12.94
CA GLY A 81 -18.15 4.27 11.60
C GLY A 81 -16.76 4.62 11.05
N PRO A 82 -16.56 4.41 9.73
CA PRO A 82 -15.27 4.64 9.07
C PRO A 82 -14.77 6.08 9.19
N ARG A 83 -15.64 7.08 9.14
CA ARG A 83 -15.29 8.50 9.25
C ARG A 83 -14.46 8.80 10.51
N ILE A 84 -14.94 8.36 11.68
CA ILE A 84 -14.30 8.61 12.97
C ILE A 84 -12.97 7.86 13.05
N VAL A 85 -12.95 6.58 12.65
CA VAL A 85 -11.75 5.74 12.75
C VAL A 85 -10.66 6.21 11.80
N ILE A 86 -11.00 6.60 10.57
CA ILE A 86 -10.05 7.17 9.60
C ILE A 86 -9.44 8.45 10.17
N THR A 87 -10.25 9.35 10.69
CA THR A 87 -9.79 10.63 11.25
C THR A 87 -8.88 10.41 12.45
N ALA A 88 -9.27 9.56 13.40
CA ALA A 88 -8.46 9.23 14.57
C ALA A 88 -7.15 8.56 14.16
N GLY A 89 -7.20 7.62 13.21
CA GLY A 89 -6.01 6.97 12.68
C GLY A 89 -5.02 7.95 12.04
N LEU A 90 -5.50 8.86 11.19
CA LEU A 90 -4.66 9.91 10.60
C LEU A 90 -4.07 10.85 11.66
N THR A 91 -4.84 11.21 12.69
CA THR A 91 -4.36 12.04 13.79
C THR A 91 -3.25 11.34 14.58
N VAL A 92 -3.41 10.06 14.88
CA VAL A 92 -2.38 9.23 15.53
C VAL A 92 -1.13 9.11 14.63
N ALA A 93 -1.31 8.90 13.32
CA ALA A 93 -0.20 8.85 12.38
C ALA A 93 0.55 10.19 12.31
N ALA A 94 -0.17 11.31 12.26
CA ALA A 94 0.42 12.65 12.26
C ALA A 94 1.21 12.92 13.55
N ALA A 95 0.65 12.59 14.71
CA ALA A 95 1.36 12.71 15.98
C ALA A 95 2.63 11.84 16.02
N GLY A 96 2.55 10.59 15.56
CA GLY A 96 3.71 9.71 15.44
C GLY A 96 4.80 10.25 14.50
N MET A 97 4.42 10.86 13.37
CA MET A 97 5.37 11.52 12.46
C MET A 97 6.02 12.75 13.09
N LEU A 98 5.21 13.60 13.75
CA LEU A 98 5.72 14.78 14.46
C LEU A 98 6.78 14.38 15.51
N LEU A 99 6.45 13.37 16.32
CA LEU A 99 7.33 12.87 17.38
C LEU A 99 8.55 12.11 16.80
N THR A 100 8.41 11.45 15.64
CA THR A 100 9.56 10.91 14.89
C THR A 100 10.54 12.03 14.50
N GLY A 101 10.03 13.18 14.07
CA GLY A 101 10.87 14.35 13.77
C GLY A 101 11.58 14.95 14.99
N LEU A 102 11.07 14.72 16.19
CA LEU A 102 11.65 15.18 17.46
C LEU A 102 12.58 14.13 18.12
N SER A 103 12.71 12.92 17.55
CA SER A 103 13.49 11.84 18.15
C SER A 103 14.99 12.16 18.12
N ASP A 104 15.68 11.78 19.20
CA ASP A 104 17.13 11.90 19.35
C ASP A 104 17.83 10.54 19.51
N SER A 105 17.08 9.46 19.60
CA SER A 105 17.59 8.10 19.71
C SER A 105 16.86 7.11 18.81
N PHE A 106 17.49 5.94 18.58
CA PHE A 106 16.84 4.82 17.89
C PHE A 106 15.55 4.37 18.59
N ALA A 107 15.58 4.26 19.93
CA ALA A 107 14.45 3.75 20.70
C ALA A 107 13.23 4.68 20.58
N ASP A 108 13.43 5.98 20.70
CA ASP A 108 12.38 6.98 20.51
C ASP A 108 11.81 6.93 19.11
N ALA A 109 12.69 6.97 18.09
CA ALA A 109 12.28 6.90 16.70
C ALA A 109 11.51 5.61 16.41
N ALA A 110 11.93 4.46 16.95
CA ALA A 110 11.25 3.18 16.75
C ALA A 110 9.85 3.17 17.38
N ALA A 111 9.71 3.70 18.59
CA ALA A 111 8.41 3.83 19.25
C ALA A 111 7.45 4.71 18.47
N TRP A 112 7.89 5.88 18.02
CA TRP A 112 7.04 6.80 17.24
C TRP A 112 6.76 6.29 15.84
N ARG A 113 7.69 5.56 15.21
CA ARG A 113 7.46 4.86 13.94
C ARG A 113 6.40 3.76 14.09
N ALA A 114 6.40 3.01 15.21
CA ALA A 114 5.34 2.04 15.49
C ALA A 114 3.97 2.72 15.63
N ILE A 115 3.90 3.83 16.38
CA ILE A 115 2.66 4.62 16.54
C ILE A 115 2.20 5.20 15.19
N THR A 116 3.12 5.71 14.37
CA THR A 116 2.82 6.14 12.99
C THR A 116 2.18 5.00 12.20
N GLY A 117 2.75 3.80 12.31
CA GLY A 117 2.21 2.59 11.66
C GLY A 117 0.81 2.23 12.17
N MET A 118 0.58 2.29 13.48
CA MET A 118 -0.76 2.06 14.06
C MET A 118 -1.80 2.99 13.47
N GLY A 119 -1.52 4.29 13.44
CA GLY A 119 -2.40 5.29 12.86
C GLY A 119 -2.65 5.05 11.36
N SER A 120 -1.60 4.69 10.61
CA SER A 120 -1.67 4.35 9.19
C SER A 120 -2.57 3.13 8.94
N GLY A 121 -2.43 2.05 9.72
CA GLY A 121 -3.26 0.84 9.61
C GLY A 121 -4.74 1.12 9.94
N ALA A 122 -4.98 1.86 11.01
CA ALA A 122 -6.33 2.25 11.45
C ALA A 122 -7.04 3.18 10.44
N SER A 123 -6.34 3.91 9.60
CA SER A 123 -6.94 4.79 8.59
C SER A 123 -7.05 4.16 7.21
N ASN A 124 -6.02 3.46 6.73
CA ASN A 124 -5.96 2.93 5.37
C ASN A 124 -7.02 1.84 5.11
N VAL A 125 -7.14 0.87 6.01
CA VAL A 125 -8.06 -0.27 5.82
C VAL A 125 -9.53 0.20 5.81
N PRO A 126 -9.99 1.01 6.78
CA PRO A 126 -11.35 1.56 6.73
C PRO A 126 -11.59 2.49 5.53
N ALA A 127 -10.58 3.21 5.03
CA ALA A 127 -10.74 4.08 3.87
C ALA A 127 -11.10 3.28 2.61
N ILE A 128 -10.39 2.17 2.35
CA ILE A 128 -10.72 1.28 1.22
C ILE A 128 -12.10 0.63 1.43
N GLY A 129 -12.42 0.22 2.66
CA GLY A 129 -13.74 -0.31 3.01
C GLY A 129 -14.87 0.69 2.78
N LEU A 130 -14.65 1.96 3.10
CA LEU A 130 -15.61 3.04 2.87
C LEU A 130 -15.92 3.20 1.38
N LEU A 131 -14.91 3.14 0.50
CA LEU A 131 -15.14 3.21 -0.95
C LEU A 131 -16.09 2.10 -1.41
N ALA A 132 -15.98 0.89 -0.86
CA ALA A 132 -16.85 -0.21 -1.21
C ALA A 132 -18.33 0.04 -0.84
N ALA A 133 -18.63 0.86 0.18
CA ALA A 133 -19.99 1.22 0.57
C ALA A 133 -20.63 2.28 -0.38
N TRP A 134 -19.82 3.15 -0.99
CA TRP A 134 -20.28 4.23 -1.85
C TRP A 134 -20.47 3.85 -3.32
N PHE A 135 -20.01 2.66 -3.74
CA PHE A 135 -20.09 2.18 -5.12
C PHE A 135 -20.80 0.83 -5.18
N VAL A 136 -21.61 0.64 -6.23
CA VAL A 136 -22.22 -0.68 -6.50
C VAL A 136 -21.15 -1.74 -6.77
N GLN A 137 -21.46 -3.01 -6.52
CA GLN A 137 -20.53 -4.14 -6.62
C GLN A 137 -19.68 -4.13 -7.92
N ARG A 138 -20.31 -3.84 -9.06
CA ARG A 138 -19.62 -3.77 -10.38
C ARG A 138 -18.53 -2.68 -10.46
N ARG A 139 -18.62 -1.61 -9.62
CA ARG A 139 -17.69 -0.47 -9.65
C ARG A 139 -16.74 -0.42 -8.45
N ARG A 140 -16.88 -1.33 -7.48
CA ARG A 140 -16.03 -1.34 -6.26
C ARG A 140 -14.55 -1.56 -6.58
N GLY A 141 -14.23 -2.44 -7.53
CA GLY A 141 -12.86 -2.69 -7.97
C GLY A 141 -12.20 -1.44 -8.57
N LEU A 142 -12.94 -0.71 -9.41
CA LEU A 142 -12.48 0.56 -9.98
C LEU A 142 -12.23 1.61 -8.88
N ALA A 143 -13.19 1.77 -7.96
CA ALA A 143 -13.06 2.72 -6.85
C ALA A 143 -11.87 2.39 -5.93
N ALA A 144 -11.71 1.13 -5.56
CA ALA A 144 -10.56 0.69 -4.76
C ALA A 144 -9.24 0.88 -5.52
N GLY A 145 -9.20 0.56 -6.82
CA GLY A 145 -8.04 0.77 -7.67
C GLY A 145 -7.62 2.24 -7.73
N ILE A 146 -8.58 3.16 -7.93
CA ILE A 146 -8.31 4.61 -7.89
C ILE A 146 -7.86 5.01 -6.48
N GLY A 147 -8.51 4.53 -5.42
CA GLY A 147 -8.12 4.83 -4.03
C GLY A 147 -6.65 4.48 -3.74
N VAL A 148 -6.19 3.32 -4.20
CA VAL A 148 -4.81 2.86 -4.00
C VAL A 148 -3.79 3.71 -4.78
N THR A 149 -4.17 4.40 -5.87
CA THR A 149 -3.26 5.30 -6.58
C THR A 149 -2.73 6.44 -5.72
N GLY A 150 -3.37 6.73 -4.58
CA GLY A 150 -2.85 7.66 -3.57
C GLY A 150 -1.42 7.34 -3.16
N SER A 151 -1.07 6.05 -3.02
CA SER A 151 0.30 5.63 -2.73
C SER A 151 1.28 5.94 -3.86
N SER A 152 0.88 5.79 -5.11
CA SER A 152 1.70 6.13 -6.29
C SER A 152 1.91 7.64 -6.43
N PHE A 153 0.85 8.44 -6.18
CA PHE A 153 0.98 9.91 -6.11
C PHE A 153 1.94 10.34 -5.02
N ALA A 154 1.95 9.63 -3.89
CA ALA A 154 2.92 9.94 -2.83
C ALA A 154 4.36 9.70 -3.27
N LEU A 155 4.67 8.63 -4.02
CA LEU A 155 6.02 8.42 -4.56
C LEU A 155 6.45 9.60 -5.44
N ILE A 156 5.54 10.11 -6.28
CA ILE A 156 5.80 11.25 -7.16
C ILE A 156 6.09 12.51 -6.33
N VAL A 157 5.23 12.81 -5.37
CA VAL A 157 5.35 14.01 -4.52
C VAL A 157 6.59 13.93 -3.63
N LEU A 158 6.86 12.77 -3.01
CA LEU A 158 8.03 12.56 -2.16
C LEU A 158 9.33 12.68 -2.93
N GLY A 159 9.38 12.17 -4.16
CA GLY A 159 10.55 12.27 -5.02
C GLY A 159 10.95 13.72 -5.37
N LEU A 160 9.97 14.62 -5.37
CA LEU A 160 10.19 16.06 -5.57
C LEU A 160 10.41 16.82 -4.25
N LEU A 161 9.53 16.57 -3.27
CA LEU A 161 9.48 17.33 -2.01
C LEU A 161 10.70 17.07 -1.13
N VAL A 162 11.05 15.79 -0.91
CA VAL A 162 12.08 15.45 0.09
C VAL A 162 13.45 15.97 -0.27
N PRO A 163 13.97 15.82 -1.52
CA PRO A 163 15.25 16.40 -1.88
C PRO A 163 15.28 17.91 -1.66
N HIS A 164 14.22 18.61 -2.05
CA HIS A 164 14.14 20.07 -1.89
C HIS A 164 14.18 20.51 -0.42
N VAL A 165 13.48 19.79 0.45
CA VAL A 165 13.51 20.06 1.91
C VAL A 165 14.87 19.73 2.51
N LEU A 166 15.51 18.63 2.12
CA LEU A 166 16.83 18.26 2.61
C LEU A 166 17.89 19.28 2.19
N ASP A 167 17.86 19.72 0.94
CA ASP A 167 18.78 20.74 0.43
C ASP A 167 18.57 22.09 1.12
N GLY A 168 17.32 22.47 1.40
CA GLY A 168 16.99 23.77 2.01
C GLY A 168 17.29 23.86 3.52
N TYR A 169 17.14 22.76 4.25
CA TYR A 169 17.29 22.72 5.72
C TYR A 169 18.55 21.96 6.20
N GLY A 170 19.35 21.41 5.28
CA GLY A 170 20.62 20.75 5.57
C GLY A 170 20.50 19.65 6.64
N TRP A 171 21.32 19.73 7.71
CA TRP A 171 21.37 18.72 8.77
C TRP A 171 20.02 18.43 9.43
N ASN A 172 19.16 19.42 9.59
CA ASN A 172 17.82 19.29 10.16
C ASN A 172 16.74 18.95 9.11
N GLY A 173 17.09 18.79 7.86
CA GLY A 173 16.15 18.57 6.76
C GLY A 173 15.29 17.33 6.95
N TRP A 174 15.84 16.24 7.50
CA TRP A 174 15.08 15.03 7.79
C TRP A 174 13.99 15.23 8.85
N ARG A 175 14.23 16.05 9.88
CA ARG A 175 13.25 16.43 10.89
C ARG A 175 12.14 17.27 10.27
N MET A 176 12.52 18.23 9.42
CA MET A 176 11.56 19.08 8.71
C MET A 176 10.66 18.27 7.78
N CYS A 177 11.19 17.23 7.10
CA CYS A 177 10.35 16.31 6.31
C CYS A 177 9.25 15.68 7.17
N TRP A 178 9.60 15.17 8.36
CA TRP A 178 8.61 14.58 9.26
C TRP A 178 7.58 15.59 9.75
N PHE A 179 7.97 16.84 10.03
CA PHE A 179 7.03 17.90 10.43
C PHE A 179 6.07 18.27 9.28
N ILE A 180 6.56 18.35 8.06
CA ILE A 180 5.74 18.60 6.87
C ILE A 180 4.77 17.43 6.65
N PHE A 181 5.23 16.18 6.73
CA PHE A 181 4.38 15.01 6.60
C PHE A 181 3.28 14.98 7.68
N ALA A 182 3.65 15.29 8.93
CA ALA A 182 2.71 15.40 10.04
C ALA A 182 1.65 16.47 9.78
N GLY A 183 2.06 17.67 9.34
CA GLY A 183 1.16 18.76 9.01
C GLY A 183 0.16 18.43 7.90
N ILE A 184 0.64 17.84 6.79
CA ILE A 184 -0.21 17.41 5.67
C ILE A 184 -1.20 16.33 6.14
N THR A 185 -0.72 15.35 6.93
CA THR A 185 -1.56 14.25 7.44
C THR A 185 -2.61 14.75 8.43
N LEU A 186 -2.26 15.68 9.32
CA LEU A 186 -3.20 16.30 10.25
C LEU A 186 -4.24 17.15 9.53
N GLY A 187 -3.81 17.95 8.54
CA GLY A 187 -4.74 18.70 7.67
C GLY A 187 -5.72 17.77 6.94
N THR A 188 -5.21 16.63 6.45
CA THR A 188 -6.05 15.59 5.82
C THR A 188 -7.00 14.94 6.84
N ALA A 189 -6.60 14.76 8.10
CA ALA A 189 -7.49 14.26 9.16
C ALA A 189 -8.68 15.20 9.39
N VAL A 190 -8.41 16.51 9.52
CA VAL A 190 -9.45 17.53 9.68
C VAL A 190 -10.37 17.57 8.46
N PHE A 191 -9.81 17.55 7.26
CA PHE A 191 -10.55 17.51 6.00
C PHE A 191 -11.42 16.26 5.88
N SER A 192 -10.86 15.10 6.25
CA SER A 192 -11.61 13.83 6.28
C SER A 192 -12.76 13.85 7.28
N PHE A 193 -12.55 14.42 8.47
CA PHE A 193 -13.60 14.57 9.46
C PHE A 193 -14.77 15.42 8.96
N THR A 194 -14.52 16.47 8.24
CA THR A 194 -15.59 17.37 7.75
C THR A 194 -16.34 16.80 6.55
N ILE A 195 -15.65 16.11 5.64
CA ILE A 195 -16.19 15.70 4.34
C ILE A 195 -16.66 14.25 4.31
N LEU A 196 -15.93 13.30 4.95
CA LEU A 196 -16.34 11.90 4.87
C LEU A 196 -17.73 11.68 5.49
N ARG A 197 -18.47 10.76 4.89
CA ARG A 197 -19.76 10.23 5.37
C ARG A 197 -19.68 8.71 5.36
N ASN A 198 -20.25 8.06 6.35
CA ASN A 198 -20.11 6.61 6.54
C ASN A 198 -20.82 5.81 5.45
N CYS A 199 -21.95 6.27 4.96
CA CYS A 199 -22.73 5.62 3.91
C CYS A 199 -23.49 6.65 3.06
N PRO A 200 -23.91 6.29 1.83
CA PRO A 200 -24.70 7.17 0.98
C PRO A 200 -26.01 7.63 1.61
N SER A 201 -26.65 6.78 2.44
CA SER A 201 -27.91 7.08 3.13
C SER A 201 -27.79 8.24 4.12
N ASP A 202 -26.59 8.56 4.65
CA ASP A 202 -26.36 9.74 5.49
C ASP A 202 -26.69 11.06 4.77
N LEU A 203 -26.72 11.03 3.43
CA LEU A 203 -27.06 12.16 2.56
C LEU A 203 -28.33 11.90 1.73
N GLY A 204 -29.11 10.87 2.06
CA GLY A 204 -30.27 10.47 1.27
C GLY A 204 -29.94 9.98 -0.15
N LEU A 205 -28.71 9.54 -0.38
CA LEU A 205 -28.23 9.05 -1.68
C LEU A 205 -28.19 7.52 -1.72
N LEU A 206 -28.21 6.98 -2.94
CA LEU A 206 -27.92 5.57 -3.22
C LEU A 206 -26.45 5.41 -3.60
N PRO A 207 -25.85 4.20 -3.50
CA PRO A 207 -24.53 3.94 -4.02
C PRO A 207 -24.43 4.28 -5.52
N LEU A 208 -23.30 4.84 -5.94
CA LEU A 208 -23.10 5.25 -7.34
C LEU A 208 -23.21 4.05 -8.28
N GLY A 209 -24.17 4.14 -9.21
CA GLY A 209 -24.50 3.08 -10.18
C GLY A 209 -25.68 2.21 -9.76
N ALA A 210 -26.35 2.50 -8.64
CA ALA A 210 -27.58 1.82 -8.24
C ALA A 210 -28.72 2.17 -9.22
N PRO A 211 -29.61 1.22 -9.59
CA PRO A 211 -30.79 1.50 -10.38
C PRO A 211 -31.72 2.51 -9.68
N LYS A 212 -32.31 3.42 -10.42
CA LYS A 212 -33.31 4.34 -9.87
C LYS A 212 -34.51 3.51 -9.37
N GLY A 213 -34.86 3.67 -8.09
CA GLY A 213 -35.98 2.94 -7.46
C GLY A 213 -35.60 1.69 -6.69
N SER A 214 -34.32 1.30 -6.63
CA SER A 214 -33.89 0.25 -5.69
C SER A 214 -34.01 0.76 -4.26
N SER A 215 -34.91 0.15 -3.47
CA SER A 215 -34.91 0.34 -2.01
C SER A 215 -33.61 -0.22 -1.44
N THR A 216 -33.13 0.39 -0.37
CA THR A 216 -32.05 -0.15 0.48
C THR A 216 -32.53 -1.44 1.15
N ALA A 217 -32.69 -2.52 0.37
CA ALA A 217 -32.94 -3.82 0.95
C ALA A 217 -31.70 -4.21 1.74
N THR A 218 -31.85 -4.23 3.05
CA THR A 218 -30.88 -4.80 3.97
C THR A 218 -30.63 -6.24 3.52
N VAL A 219 -29.47 -6.50 2.91
CA VAL A 219 -29.06 -7.88 2.59
C VAL A 219 -28.96 -8.58 3.94
N VAL A 220 -29.95 -9.41 4.24
CA VAL A 220 -29.96 -10.25 5.44
C VAL A 220 -28.64 -11.04 5.44
N ALA A 221 -27.83 -10.79 6.44
CA ALA A 221 -26.56 -11.47 6.64
C ALA A 221 -26.85 -12.96 6.91
N ARG A 222 -26.85 -13.77 5.85
CA ARG A 222 -26.84 -15.22 5.98
C ARG A 222 -25.49 -15.60 6.57
N GLU A 223 -25.48 -16.43 7.60
CA GLU A 223 -24.27 -16.85 8.30
C GLU A 223 -23.20 -17.31 7.29
N LEU A 224 -22.07 -16.62 7.31
CA LEU A 224 -20.92 -16.94 6.45
C LEU A 224 -20.10 -18.02 7.14
N ASN A 225 -19.88 -19.13 6.48
CA ASN A 225 -19.02 -20.20 7.01
C ASN A 225 -17.53 -19.83 6.89
N TRP A 226 -17.04 -19.02 7.84
CA TRP A 226 -15.66 -18.58 7.92
C TRP A 226 -14.65 -19.74 7.98
N SER A 227 -15.06 -20.89 8.53
CA SER A 227 -14.17 -22.05 8.67
C SER A 227 -13.72 -22.61 7.33
N SER A 228 -14.51 -22.43 6.27
CA SER A 228 -14.15 -22.86 4.91
C SER A 228 -12.93 -22.11 4.36
N VAL A 229 -12.75 -20.84 4.73
CA VAL A 229 -11.59 -20.03 4.34
C VAL A 229 -10.32 -20.55 5.02
N TYR A 230 -10.37 -20.74 6.33
CA TYR A 230 -9.20 -21.13 7.13
C TYR A 230 -8.78 -22.59 6.92
N ARG A 231 -9.69 -23.45 6.46
CA ARG A 231 -9.42 -24.88 6.14
C ARG A 231 -8.97 -25.09 4.70
N SER A 232 -9.06 -24.10 3.84
CA SER A 232 -8.69 -24.21 2.43
C SER A 232 -7.17 -24.22 2.24
N GLY A 233 -6.60 -25.34 1.84
CA GLY A 233 -5.17 -25.46 1.53
C GLY A 233 -4.71 -24.50 0.42
N VAL A 234 -5.60 -24.14 -0.50
CA VAL A 234 -5.30 -23.18 -1.57
C VAL A 234 -5.16 -21.76 -1.01
N VAL A 235 -5.96 -21.38 -0.02
CA VAL A 235 -5.85 -20.06 0.64
C VAL A 235 -4.55 -19.96 1.45
N TRP A 236 -4.15 -21.03 2.13
CA TRP A 236 -2.84 -21.10 2.81
C TRP A 236 -1.68 -20.97 1.81
N HIS A 237 -1.77 -21.67 0.68
CA HIS A 237 -0.76 -21.57 -0.37
C HIS A 237 -0.66 -20.14 -0.93
N LEU A 238 -1.79 -19.48 -1.19
CA LEU A 238 -1.81 -18.04 -1.57
C LEU A 238 -1.18 -17.16 -0.50
N GLY A 239 -1.45 -17.42 0.78
CA GLY A 239 -0.82 -16.73 1.90
C GLY A 239 0.71 -16.86 1.86
N LEU A 240 1.24 -18.09 1.71
CA LEU A 240 2.68 -18.33 1.63
C LEU A 240 3.34 -17.61 0.45
N ILE A 241 2.71 -17.64 -0.73
CA ILE A 241 3.19 -16.88 -1.89
C ILE A 241 3.19 -15.37 -1.55
N TYR A 242 2.18 -14.90 -0.83
CA TYR A 242 2.05 -13.48 -0.52
C TYR A 242 3.06 -13.00 0.55
N VAL A 243 3.57 -13.91 1.42
CA VAL A 243 4.74 -13.62 2.28
C VAL A 243 5.94 -13.23 1.43
N ALA A 244 6.21 -13.98 0.35
CA ALA A 244 7.36 -13.72 -0.53
C ALA A 244 7.30 -12.32 -1.14
N PHE A 245 6.12 -11.87 -1.58
CA PHE A 245 5.94 -10.49 -2.05
C PHE A 245 6.17 -9.48 -0.93
N GLY A 246 5.53 -9.67 0.24
CA GLY A 246 5.66 -8.77 1.37
C GLY A 246 7.11 -8.55 1.77
N PHE A 247 7.88 -9.65 1.86
CA PHE A 247 9.28 -9.63 2.22
C PHE A 247 10.17 -8.96 1.16
N SER A 248 10.02 -9.34 -0.09
CA SER A 248 10.93 -8.91 -1.16
C SER A 248 10.77 -7.44 -1.53
N TYR A 249 9.52 -7.01 -1.81
CA TYR A 249 9.31 -5.65 -2.28
C TYR A 249 9.65 -4.59 -1.23
N ILE A 250 9.41 -4.91 0.07
CA ILE A 250 9.63 -3.93 1.14
C ILE A 250 11.13 -3.70 1.41
N ILE A 251 11.98 -4.70 1.18
CA ILE A 251 13.44 -4.54 1.22
C ILE A 251 13.86 -3.53 0.15
N TYR A 252 13.44 -3.76 -1.09
CA TYR A 252 13.74 -2.85 -2.19
C TYR A 252 13.22 -1.43 -1.91
N MET A 253 11.95 -1.31 -1.51
CA MET A 253 11.35 -0.01 -1.22
C MET A 253 12.03 0.71 -0.06
N THR A 254 12.36 0.02 1.04
CA THR A 254 12.94 0.66 2.22
C THR A 254 14.32 1.23 1.93
N PHE A 255 15.16 0.46 1.25
CA PHE A 255 16.56 0.82 1.02
C PHE A 255 16.85 1.44 -0.36
N PHE A 256 15.83 1.66 -1.17
CA PHE A 256 15.97 2.18 -2.54
C PHE A 256 16.81 3.46 -2.62
N THR A 257 16.40 4.51 -1.92
CA THR A 257 17.10 5.81 -1.95
C THR A 257 18.48 5.69 -1.31
N LYS A 258 18.59 4.93 -0.23
CA LYS A 258 19.87 4.71 0.43
C LYS A 258 20.87 4.05 -0.50
N TYR A 259 20.50 2.94 -1.14
CA TYR A 259 21.35 2.23 -2.09
C TYR A 259 21.83 3.16 -3.23
N LEU A 260 20.92 3.93 -3.80
CA LEU A 260 21.27 4.89 -4.86
C LEU A 260 22.35 5.89 -4.42
N ILE A 261 22.25 6.40 -3.19
CA ILE A 261 23.17 7.41 -2.69
C ILE A 261 24.51 6.78 -2.26
N THR A 262 24.46 5.69 -1.48
CA THR A 262 25.67 5.12 -0.86
C THR A 262 26.47 4.24 -1.81
N GLU A 263 25.82 3.50 -2.71
CA GLU A 263 26.45 2.53 -3.59
C GLU A 263 26.35 2.92 -5.08
N GLY A 264 25.26 3.57 -5.46
CA GLY A 264 25.04 4.04 -6.83
C GLY A 264 25.67 5.40 -7.16
N GLY A 265 26.18 6.14 -6.16
CA GLY A 265 26.79 7.46 -6.37
C GLY A 265 25.80 8.57 -6.78
N TYR A 266 24.51 8.37 -6.55
CA TYR A 266 23.49 9.36 -6.89
C TYR A 266 23.42 10.49 -5.87
N THR A 267 23.15 11.69 -6.36
CA THR A 267 22.74 12.80 -5.47
C THR A 267 21.32 12.57 -4.96
N GLN A 268 20.98 13.21 -3.84
CA GLN A 268 19.62 13.14 -3.27
C GLN A 268 18.53 13.51 -4.29
N GLY A 269 18.76 14.57 -5.08
CA GLY A 269 17.84 14.99 -6.13
C GLY A 269 17.70 13.98 -7.28
N ALA A 270 18.80 13.30 -7.66
CA ALA A 270 18.76 12.27 -8.69
C ALA A 270 18.01 11.01 -8.20
N ALA A 271 18.24 10.59 -6.96
CA ALA A 271 17.50 9.50 -6.33
C ALA A 271 16.00 9.82 -6.22
N GLY A 272 15.66 11.07 -5.87
CA GLY A 272 14.28 11.56 -5.85
C GLY A 272 13.60 11.49 -7.21
N ARG A 273 14.30 11.86 -8.29
CA ARG A 273 13.76 11.74 -9.66
C ARG A 273 13.47 10.28 -10.04
N LEU A 274 14.33 9.33 -9.65
CA LEU A 274 14.06 7.90 -9.89
C LEU A 274 12.86 7.43 -9.08
N PHE A 275 12.72 7.87 -7.83
CA PHE A 275 11.57 7.54 -6.99
C PHE A 275 10.26 8.09 -7.58
N MET A 276 10.30 9.30 -8.14
CA MET A 276 9.20 9.91 -8.88
C MET A 276 8.85 9.09 -10.14
N ILE A 277 9.85 8.68 -10.94
CA ILE A 277 9.66 7.84 -12.12
C ILE A 277 8.97 6.52 -11.73
N MET A 278 9.44 5.87 -10.68
CA MET A 278 8.79 4.67 -10.12
C MET A 278 7.32 4.94 -9.79
N GLY A 279 7.01 6.10 -9.20
CA GLY A 279 5.64 6.54 -8.91
C GLY A 279 4.77 6.64 -10.16
N TRP A 280 5.25 7.26 -11.22
CA TRP A 280 4.53 7.38 -12.49
C TRP A 280 4.19 6.02 -13.11
N PHE A 281 5.16 5.11 -13.19
CA PHE A 281 4.93 3.77 -13.72
C PHE A 281 3.98 2.95 -12.84
N SER A 282 4.01 3.17 -11.51
CA SER A 282 3.13 2.45 -10.58
C SER A 282 1.65 2.85 -10.68
N LEU A 283 1.33 4.02 -11.22
CA LEU A 283 -0.06 4.40 -11.51
C LEU A 283 -0.74 3.47 -12.52
N LEU A 284 0.04 2.96 -13.48
CA LEU A 284 -0.48 2.13 -14.58
C LEU A 284 -0.51 0.63 -14.25
N CYS A 285 0.26 0.20 -13.24
CA CYS A 285 0.48 -1.22 -12.98
C CYS A 285 -0.80 -2.01 -12.71
N GLY A 286 -1.74 -1.46 -11.94
CA GLY A 286 -3.00 -2.14 -11.61
C GLY A 286 -3.89 -2.38 -12.83
N LEU A 287 -3.98 -1.42 -13.74
CA LEU A 287 -4.77 -1.53 -14.97
C LEU A 287 -4.17 -2.56 -15.94
N VAL A 288 -2.86 -2.49 -16.13
CA VAL A 288 -2.16 -3.39 -17.06
C VAL A 288 -2.21 -4.82 -16.54
N TRP A 289 -1.77 -5.06 -15.32
CA TRP A 289 -1.67 -6.41 -14.77
C TRP A 289 -3.03 -7.01 -14.39
N GLY A 290 -4.01 -6.19 -14.05
CA GLY A 290 -5.40 -6.63 -13.95
C GLY A 290 -5.88 -7.22 -15.27
N SER A 291 -5.72 -6.49 -16.38
CA SER A 291 -6.10 -6.94 -17.71
C SER A 291 -5.31 -8.17 -18.19
N VAL A 292 -4.00 -8.22 -17.90
CA VAL A 292 -3.16 -9.39 -18.22
C VAL A 292 -3.63 -10.61 -17.41
N SER A 293 -3.91 -10.43 -16.12
CA SER A 293 -4.40 -11.48 -15.24
C SER A 293 -5.77 -12.04 -15.67
N ASP A 294 -6.65 -11.17 -16.20
CA ASP A 294 -7.96 -11.59 -16.70
C ASP A 294 -7.85 -12.39 -18.02
N ARG A 295 -6.88 -12.07 -18.87
CA ARG A 295 -6.68 -12.70 -20.18
C ARG A 295 -5.83 -13.98 -20.11
N LEU A 296 -4.68 -13.92 -19.43
CA LEU A 296 -3.70 -15.02 -19.36
C LEU A 296 -3.89 -15.93 -18.15
N GLY A 297 -4.81 -15.56 -17.24
CA GLY A 297 -5.06 -16.27 -15.99
C GLY A 297 -4.21 -15.79 -14.83
N ARG A 298 -4.73 -15.98 -13.60
CA ARG A 298 -4.13 -15.50 -12.34
C ARG A 298 -2.72 -16.04 -12.10
N LYS A 299 -2.57 -17.36 -12.30
CA LYS A 299 -1.29 -18.06 -12.16
C LYS A 299 -0.19 -17.45 -13.04
N THR A 300 -0.45 -17.32 -14.33
CA THR A 300 0.52 -16.79 -15.31
C THR A 300 0.91 -15.35 -14.98
N ALA A 301 -0.07 -14.52 -14.61
CA ALA A 301 0.18 -13.14 -14.25
C ALA A 301 1.02 -13.03 -12.97
N LEU A 302 0.75 -13.83 -11.92
CA LEU A 302 1.57 -13.87 -10.72
C LEU A 302 3.01 -14.26 -11.01
N VAL A 303 3.23 -15.35 -11.76
CA VAL A 303 4.57 -15.80 -12.14
C VAL A 303 5.32 -14.71 -12.90
N ALA A 304 4.69 -14.09 -13.90
CA ALA A 304 5.32 -13.03 -14.69
C ALA A 304 5.71 -11.82 -13.83
N VAL A 305 4.82 -11.36 -12.94
CA VAL A 305 5.11 -10.21 -12.06
C VAL A 305 6.24 -10.53 -11.09
N TYR A 306 6.26 -11.72 -10.49
CA TYR A 306 7.35 -12.12 -9.60
C TYR A 306 8.70 -12.19 -10.30
N ILE A 307 8.73 -12.72 -11.54
CA ILE A 307 9.97 -12.76 -12.35
C ILE A 307 10.44 -11.34 -12.68
N ILE A 308 9.53 -10.44 -13.06
CA ILE A 308 9.88 -9.04 -13.33
C ILE A 308 10.45 -8.37 -12.09
N GLN A 309 9.84 -8.58 -10.92
CA GLN A 309 10.34 -8.02 -9.67
C GLN A 309 11.69 -8.62 -9.26
N ALA A 310 11.85 -9.94 -9.37
CA ALA A 310 13.12 -10.58 -9.10
C ALA A 310 14.23 -10.05 -10.01
N PHE A 311 13.94 -9.87 -11.30
CA PHE A 311 14.88 -9.28 -12.25
C PHE A 311 15.18 -7.82 -11.92
N ALA A 312 14.18 -7.02 -11.55
CA ALA A 312 14.37 -5.64 -11.14
C ALA A 312 15.28 -5.53 -9.91
N PHE A 313 15.11 -6.40 -8.89
CA PHE A 313 15.92 -6.40 -7.69
C PHE A 313 17.36 -6.88 -7.96
N SER A 314 17.53 -7.92 -8.78
CA SER A 314 18.86 -8.39 -9.22
C SER A 314 19.59 -7.32 -10.02
N LEU A 315 18.88 -6.67 -10.95
CA LEU A 315 19.45 -5.62 -11.78
C LEU A 315 19.94 -4.44 -10.94
N PHE A 316 19.14 -4.06 -9.93
CA PHE A 316 19.49 -3.00 -9.00
C PHE A 316 20.73 -3.33 -8.19
N ALA A 317 20.86 -4.58 -7.71
CA ALA A 317 21.98 -5.05 -6.91
C ALA A 317 23.27 -5.26 -7.70
N LEU A 318 23.17 -5.75 -8.95
CA LEU A 318 24.34 -6.19 -9.74
C LEU A 318 24.82 -5.16 -10.76
N TRP A 319 23.96 -4.21 -11.11
CA TRP A 319 24.29 -3.16 -12.09
C TRP A 319 23.97 -1.76 -11.55
N PRO A 320 24.77 -1.25 -10.58
CA PRO A 320 24.51 0.03 -9.90
C PRO A 320 24.77 1.27 -10.76
N SER A 321 24.96 1.10 -12.07
CA SER A 321 25.09 2.21 -13.02
C SER A 321 23.73 2.88 -13.32
N SER A 322 23.76 4.08 -13.86
CA SER A 322 22.53 4.85 -14.16
C SER A 322 21.52 4.08 -15.00
N PRO A 323 21.86 3.40 -16.13
CA PRO A 323 20.88 2.63 -16.89
C PRO A 323 20.28 1.46 -16.10
N GLY A 324 21.08 0.77 -15.28
CA GLY A 324 20.63 -0.35 -14.48
C GLY A 324 19.62 0.09 -13.41
N CYS A 325 19.92 1.16 -12.68
CA CYS A 325 19.04 1.71 -11.66
C CYS A 325 17.73 2.27 -12.25
N VAL A 326 17.80 2.95 -13.39
CA VAL A 326 16.61 3.45 -14.09
C VAL A 326 15.72 2.29 -14.55
N LEU A 327 16.30 1.28 -15.20
CA LEU A 327 15.55 0.13 -15.68
C LEU A 327 14.91 -0.64 -14.52
N SER A 328 15.65 -0.85 -13.42
CA SER A 328 15.12 -1.45 -12.21
C SER A 328 13.92 -0.66 -11.65
N ALA A 329 14.04 0.66 -11.51
CA ALA A 329 12.97 1.51 -11.00
C ALA A 329 11.71 1.47 -11.88
N VAL A 330 11.87 1.46 -13.21
CA VAL A 330 10.77 1.36 -14.17
C VAL A 330 10.09 -0.01 -14.09
N LEU A 331 10.86 -1.11 -14.11
CA LEU A 331 10.32 -2.46 -14.02
C LEU A 331 9.59 -2.70 -12.70
N PHE A 332 10.18 -2.26 -11.60
CA PHE A 332 9.53 -2.34 -10.30
C PHE A 332 8.27 -1.47 -10.26
N GLY A 333 8.33 -0.20 -10.67
CA GLY A 333 7.16 0.68 -10.70
C GLY A 333 6.02 0.07 -11.52
N PHE A 334 6.30 -0.45 -12.71
CA PHE A 334 5.33 -1.09 -13.59
C PHE A 334 4.70 -2.37 -13.00
N SER A 335 5.31 -2.97 -11.98
CA SER A 335 4.85 -4.20 -11.31
C SER A 335 4.46 -4.03 -9.84
N ALA A 336 4.70 -2.86 -9.24
CA ALA A 336 4.69 -2.63 -7.80
C ALA A 336 3.41 -3.09 -7.06
N TRP A 337 2.24 -2.71 -7.57
CA TRP A 337 0.95 -2.99 -6.91
C TRP A 337 0.14 -4.09 -7.61
N SER A 338 0.77 -4.84 -8.52
CA SER A 338 0.11 -5.86 -9.33
C SER A 338 -0.27 -7.10 -8.52
N ILE A 339 0.65 -7.60 -7.68
CA ILE A 339 0.42 -8.81 -6.88
C ILE A 339 -0.76 -8.65 -5.93
N PRO A 340 -0.90 -7.56 -5.13
CA PRO A 340 -2.09 -7.33 -4.33
C PRO A 340 -3.40 -7.35 -5.12
N ALA A 341 -3.40 -6.75 -6.30
CA ALA A 341 -4.58 -6.72 -7.17
C ALA A 341 -4.95 -8.12 -7.69
N ILE A 342 -3.96 -8.90 -8.15
CA ILE A 342 -4.16 -10.26 -8.63
C ILE A 342 -4.59 -11.17 -7.48
N MET A 343 -4.01 -11.03 -6.28
CA MET A 343 -4.41 -11.80 -5.08
C MET A 343 -5.86 -11.54 -4.68
N ALA A 344 -6.30 -10.27 -4.74
CA ALA A 344 -7.70 -9.93 -4.47
C ALA A 344 -8.65 -10.57 -5.49
N ALA A 345 -8.30 -10.54 -6.78
CA ALA A 345 -9.06 -11.19 -7.84
C ALA A 345 -9.08 -12.72 -7.67
N THR A 346 -7.94 -13.33 -7.33
CA THR A 346 -7.83 -14.77 -7.08
C THR A 346 -8.69 -15.21 -5.91
N CYS A 347 -8.73 -14.45 -4.82
CA CYS A 347 -9.66 -14.73 -3.70
C CYS A 347 -11.12 -14.64 -4.15
N GLY A 348 -11.45 -13.69 -5.05
CA GLY A 348 -12.78 -13.58 -5.65
C GLY A 348 -13.18 -14.81 -6.45
N ASP A 349 -12.26 -15.28 -7.28
CA ASP A 349 -12.47 -16.44 -8.15
C ASP A 349 -12.59 -17.77 -7.36
N LEU A 350 -11.85 -17.90 -6.22
CA LEU A 350 -11.82 -19.09 -5.38
C LEU A 350 -12.99 -19.21 -4.40
N LEU A 351 -13.29 -18.10 -3.73
CA LEU A 351 -14.18 -18.08 -2.56
C LEU A 351 -15.54 -17.48 -2.88
N GLY A 352 -15.69 -16.96 -4.11
CA GLY A 352 -16.88 -16.22 -4.50
C GLY A 352 -16.99 -14.85 -3.81
N PRO A 353 -17.91 -14.00 -4.26
CA PRO A 353 -17.99 -12.59 -3.86
C PRO A 353 -18.29 -12.36 -2.36
N ARG A 354 -18.84 -13.36 -1.67
CA ARG A 354 -19.20 -13.27 -0.25
C ARG A 354 -18.03 -13.53 0.69
N LEU A 355 -17.20 -14.55 0.39
CA LEU A 355 -16.07 -14.95 1.22
C LEU A 355 -14.73 -14.37 0.77
N ALA A 356 -14.64 -13.81 -0.45
CA ALA A 356 -13.43 -13.19 -0.96
C ALA A 356 -12.81 -12.15 -0.02
N PRO A 357 -13.57 -11.24 0.63
CA PRO A 357 -12.99 -10.30 1.57
C PRO A 357 -12.34 -10.97 2.78
N ALA A 358 -12.91 -12.06 3.26
CA ALA A 358 -12.37 -12.83 4.37
C ALA A 358 -11.07 -13.55 3.97
N GLY A 359 -11.05 -14.19 2.79
CA GLY A 359 -9.85 -14.81 2.24
C GLY A 359 -8.74 -13.81 2.02
N LEU A 360 -9.05 -12.67 1.42
CA LEU A 360 -8.09 -11.59 1.20
C LEU A 360 -7.53 -11.05 2.54
N GLY A 361 -8.40 -10.82 3.52
CA GLY A 361 -7.97 -10.40 4.86
C GLY A 361 -7.01 -11.41 5.49
N PHE A 362 -7.31 -12.70 5.39
CA PHE A 362 -6.47 -13.77 5.92
C PHE A 362 -5.09 -13.81 5.23
N ILE A 363 -5.03 -13.82 3.89
CA ILE A 363 -3.73 -13.83 3.20
C ILE A 363 -2.95 -12.53 3.38
N THR A 364 -3.62 -11.41 3.67
CA THR A 364 -2.94 -10.13 3.96
C THR A 364 -2.18 -10.17 5.29
N LEU A 365 -2.56 -11.03 6.24
CA LEU A 365 -1.75 -11.25 7.45
C LEU A 365 -0.38 -11.86 7.10
N PHE A 366 -0.34 -12.83 6.19
CA PHE A 366 0.90 -13.41 5.68
C PHE A 366 1.77 -12.37 4.98
N PHE A 367 1.17 -11.56 4.14
CA PHE A 367 1.84 -10.42 3.51
C PHE A 367 2.45 -9.47 4.56
N GLY A 368 1.69 -9.14 5.61
CA GLY A 368 2.15 -8.30 6.71
C GLY A 368 3.34 -8.89 7.47
N ILE A 369 3.38 -10.20 7.69
CA ILE A 369 4.51 -10.90 8.31
C ILE A 369 5.76 -10.75 7.44
N GLY A 370 5.64 -10.98 6.13
CA GLY A 370 6.74 -10.77 5.19
C GLY A 370 7.27 -9.33 5.23
N GLN A 371 6.36 -8.37 5.20
CA GLN A 371 6.73 -6.95 5.30
C GLN A 371 7.45 -6.60 6.60
N ALA A 372 6.97 -7.09 7.73
CA ALA A 372 7.57 -6.77 9.04
C ALA A 372 8.98 -7.36 9.18
N ALA A 373 9.24 -8.53 8.60
CA ALA A 373 10.54 -9.19 8.67
C ALA A 373 11.58 -8.58 7.70
N GLY A 374 11.16 -8.19 6.49
CA GLY A 374 12.07 -7.82 5.41
C GLY A 374 13.11 -6.76 5.75
N PRO A 375 12.73 -5.56 6.21
CA PRO A 375 13.70 -4.48 6.43
C PRO A 375 14.70 -4.78 7.55
N GLY A 376 14.27 -5.44 8.63
CA GLY A 376 15.15 -5.85 9.72
C GLY A 376 16.21 -6.85 9.25
N VAL A 377 15.80 -7.90 8.50
CA VAL A 377 16.72 -8.88 7.93
C VAL A 377 17.68 -8.20 6.96
N ALA A 378 17.19 -7.32 6.08
CA ALA A 378 18.04 -6.60 5.13
C ALA A 378 19.07 -5.71 5.83
N GLY A 379 18.69 -5.06 6.93
CA GLY A 379 19.60 -4.24 7.73
C GLY A 379 20.72 -5.06 8.37
N ILE A 380 20.40 -6.24 8.94
CA ILE A 380 21.39 -7.16 9.52
C ILE A 380 22.39 -7.62 8.44
N ILE A 381 21.90 -8.00 7.27
CA ILE A 381 22.77 -8.43 6.15
C ILE A 381 23.65 -7.26 5.69
N ALA A 382 23.11 -6.06 5.59
CA ALA A 382 23.85 -4.88 5.16
C ALA A 382 24.95 -4.48 6.17
N ASP A 383 24.71 -4.64 7.47
CA ASP A 383 25.75 -4.40 8.49
C ASP A 383 26.86 -5.47 8.44
N ALA A 384 26.49 -6.74 8.21
CA ALA A 384 27.45 -7.84 8.12
C ALA A 384 28.31 -7.79 6.84
N SER A 385 27.70 -7.42 5.70
CA SER A 385 28.37 -7.39 4.39
C SER A 385 28.94 -6.02 4.00
N GLN A 386 28.65 -4.98 4.78
CA GLN A 386 29.02 -3.58 4.52
C GLN A 386 28.44 -3.02 3.20
N THR A 387 27.45 -3.70 2.61
CA THR A 387 26.75 -3.31 1.37
C THR A 387 25.31 -3.80 1.39
N LEU A 388 24.42 -3.12 0.69
CA LEU A 388 23.01 -3.50 0.55
C LEU A 388 22.76 -4.54 -0.56
N SER A 389 23.74 -4.76 -1.46
CA SER A 389 23.60 -5.67 -2.61
C SER A 389 23.20 -7.09 -2.22
N PRO A 390 23.76 -7.76 -1.17
CA PRO A 390 23.31 -9.10 -0.77
C PRO A 390 21.88 -9.13 -0.26
N ALA A 391 21.42 -8.08 0.43
CA ALA A 391 20.04 -7.99 0.89
C ALA A 391 19.04 -7.83 -0.29
N LEU A 392 19.41 -7.09 -1.33
CA LEU A 392 18.64 -6.96 -2.56
C LEU A 392 18.63 -8.27 -3.37
N LEU A 393 19.73 -9.01 -3.40
CA LEU A 393 19.78 -10.35 -4.02
C LEU A 393 18.94 -11.36 -3.24
N LEU A 394 18.91 -11.28 -1.91
CA LEU A 394 17.98 -12.08 -1.11
C LEU A 394 16.53 -11.73 -1.47
N ALA A 395 16.18 -10.45 -1.60
CA ALA A 395 14.85 -10.03 -2.03
C ALA A 395 14.49 -10.61 -3.41
N SER A 396 15.46 -10.62 -4.35
CA SER A 396 15.28 -11.26 -5.65
C SER A 396 15.05 -12.77 -5.54
N GLY A 397 15.85 -13.48 -4.75
CA GLY A 397 15.71 -14.93 -4.53
C GLY A 397 14.34 -15.27 -3.92
N VAL A 398 13.88 -14.49 -2.94
CA VAL A 398 12.54 -14.67 -2.33
C VAL A 398 11.43 -14.39 -3.35
N ALA A 399 11.58 -13.38 -4.21
CA ALA A 399 10.62 -13.14 -5.29
C ALA A 399 10.59 -14.32 -6.28
N LEU A 400 11.74 -14.92 -6.63
CA LEU A 400 11.78 -16.15 -7.45
C LEU A 400 11.09 -17.33 -6.76
N LEU A 401 11.22 -17.48 -5.43
CA LEU A 401 10.46 -18.48 -4.68
C LEU A 401 8.95 -18.20 -4.77
N GLY A 402 8.54 -16.94 -4.75
CA GLY A 402 7.16 -16.52 -5.01
C GLY A 402 6.68 -16.92 -6.42
N ALA A 403 7.53 -16.76 -7.44
CA ALA A 403 7.24 -17.20 -8.81
C ALA A 403 7.08 -18.73 -8.87
N VAL A 404 8.01 -19.47 -8.29
CA VAL A 404 7.96 -20.95 -8.22
C VAL A 404 6.72 -21.40 -7.47
N GLY A 405 6.44 -20.81 -6.30
CA GLY A 405 5.21 -21.10 -5.55
C GLY A 405 3.95 -20.85 -6.38
N SER A 406 3.93 -19.79 -7.19
CA SER A 406 2.82 -19.47 -8.08
C SER A 406 2.63 -20.51 -9.19
N LEU A 407 3.70 -21.20 -9.64
CA LEU A 407 3.61 -22.26 -10.64
C LEU A 407 2.81 -23.49 -10.13
N PHE A 408 2.77 -23.72 -8.82
CA PHE A 408 2.01 -24.80 -8.20
C PHE A 408 0.56 -24.45 -7.89
N LEU A 409 0.11 -23.22 -8.18
CA LEU A 409 -1.30 -22.88 -8.08
C LEU A 409 -2.10 -23.74 -9.09
N ARG A 410 -3.15 -24.39 -8.59
CA ARG A 410 -4.02 -25.19 -9.43
C ARG A 410 -4.77 -24.30 -10.43
N SER A 411 -4.70 -24.65 -11.72
CA SER A 411 -5.35 -23.91 -12.81
C SER A 411 -6.87 -24.11 -12.89
N ASP A 412 -7.40 -25.09 -12.15
CA ASP A 412 -8.81 -25.52 -12.20
C ASP A 412 -9.78 -24.60 -11.42
N LEU A 413 -9.36 -23.35 -11.17
CA LEU A 413 -10.16 -22.37 -10.43
C LEU A 413 -11.49 -22.00 -11.13
N ARG A 414 -11.65 -22.34 -12.41
CA ARG A 414 -12.89 -22.09 -13.18
C ARG A 414 -13.97 -23.16 -13.05
N GLN A 415 -13.65 -24.37 -12.59
CA GLN A 415 -14.62 -25.50 -12.62
C GLN A 415 -15.37 -25.72 -11.30
N GLN A 416 -14.91 -25.18 -10.17
CA GLN A 416 -15.59 -25.41 -8.88
C GLN A 416 -16.78 -24.48 -8.62
N SER A 417 -16.93 -23.37 -9.36
CA SER A 417 -18.09 -22.49 -9.22
C SER A 417 -19.35 -22.98 -9.96
N VAL A 418 -19.24 -23.99 -10.83
CA VAL A 418 -20.37 -24.49 -11.64
C VAL A 418 -21.12 -25.67 -10.96
N HIS A 419 -20.56 -26.27 -9.90
CA HIS A 419 -21.16 -27.43 -9.22
C HIS A 419 -21.64 -27.13 -7.79
N ALA A 420 -21.78 -25.85 -7.42
CA ALA A 420 -22.27 -25.44 -6.09
C ALA A 420 -23.61 -24.68 -6.14
N ASP A 421 -24.39 -24.85 -7.22
CA ASP A 421 -25.78 -24.39 -7.35
C ASP A 421 -26.74 -25.57 -7.19
#